data_7e3119437e2afbed1e7f409d9bf7b5c0
#
_entry.id   7e3119437e2afbed1e7f409d9bf7b5c0
#
_cell.length_a   1.000
_cell.length_b   1.000
_cell.length_c   1.000
_cell.angle_alpha   90.00
_cell.angle_beta   90.00
_cell.angle_gamma   90.00
#
_symmetry.space_group_name_H-M   'P 1'
#
loop_
_entity.id
_entity.type
_entity.pdbx_description
1 polymer ?
#
loop_
_entity_poly.entity_id
_entity_poly.type
_entity_poly.pdbx_seq_one_letter_code
_entity_poly.pdbx_strand_id
1 'polypeptide(L)'
;YTLGRLFAVLEHLQQEANPGINTTIKDKYFNSAAATPAQIFPLLLNLAQKHLRKLANEGHKVYFNRQIGKLAEVIGESFPKRLNLPEQGAFQLGYYCQTQKRYTKKEEN
;
A
#
# COMPACT_ATOMS: atom_id res chain seq x y z
N TYR A 1 11.68 -2.16 -1.50
CA TYR A 1 10.95 -2.00 -2.77
C TYR A 1 9.55 -2.56 -2.68
N THR A 2 9.41 -3.82 -2.31
CA THR A 2 8.10 -4.49 -2.20
C THR A 2 7.22 -3.84 -1.14
N LEU A 3 7.79 -3.44 -0.01
CA LEU A 3 7.05 -2.73 1.04
C LEU A 3 6.48 -1.40 0.54
N GLY A 4 7.25 -0.68 -0.26
CA GLY A 4 6.77 0.57 -0.87
C GLY A 4 5.63 0.32 -1.84
N ARG A 5 5.71 -0.75 -2.63
CA ARG A 5 4.62 -1.16 -3.51
C ARG A 5 3.36 -1.50 -2.72
N LEU A 6 3.51 -2.23 -1.62
CA LEU A 6 2.37 -2.55 -0.75
C LEU A 6 1.75 -1.28 -0.18
N PHE A 7 2.57 -0.34 0.28
CA PHE A 7 2.08 0.93 0.80
C PHE A 7 1.23 1.66 -0.25
N ALA A 8 1.69 1.71 -1.50
CA ALA A 8 0.96 2.36 -2.59
C ALA A 8 -0.38 1.68 -2.85
N VAL A 9 -0.43 0.36 -2.79
CA VAL A 9 -1.70 -0.39 -2.96
C VAL A 9 -2.67 -0.06 -1.83
N LEU A 10 -2.17 0.00 -0.59
CA LEU A 10 -3.02 0.33 0.56
C LEU A 10 -3.56 1.76 0.48
N GLU A 11 -2.74 2.71 -0.01
CA GLU A 11 -3.20 4.08 -0.23
C GLU A 11 -4.27 4.13 -1.32
N HIS A 12 -4.05 3.43 -2.42
CA HIS A 12 -5.03 3.35 -3.51
C HIS A 12 -6.37 2.79 -3.01
N LEU A 13 -6.31 1.73 -2.21
CA LEU A 13 -7.52 1.16 -1.60
C LEU A 13 -8.25 2.18 -0.73
N GLN A 14 -7.50 2.92 0.10
CA GLN A 14 -8.09 3.96 0.95
C GLN A 14 -8.82 5.02 0.11
N GLN A 15 -8.21 5.46 -0.98
CA GLN A 15 -8.80 6.46 -1.87
C GLN A 15 -10.06 5.94 -2.56
N GLU A 16 -10.06 4.69 -3.00
CA GLU A 16 -11.23 4.08 -3.63
C GLU A 16 -12.39 3.93 -2.63
N ALA A 17 -12.08 3.55 -1.39
CA ALA A 17 -13.09 3.36 -0.35
C ALA A 17 -13.65 4.69 0.17
N ASN A 18 -12.89 5.78 0.06
CA ASN A 18 -13.26 7.09 0.59
C ASN A 18 -13.03 8.17 -0.46
N PRO A 19 -13.87 8.23 -1.52
CA PRO A 19 -13.73 9.27 -2.54
C PRO A 19 -13.83 10.66 -1.91
N GLY A 20 -12.95 11.56 -2.32
CA GLY A 20 -12.93 12.92 -1.78
C GLY A 20 -12.11 13.10 -0.51
N ILE A 21 -11.43 12.04 -0.04
CA ILE A 21 -10.54 12.16 1.12
C ILE A 21 -9.40 13.14 0.82
N ASN A 22 -9.15 14.07 1.74
CA ASN A 22 -8.11 15.10 1.57
C ASN A 22 -6.73 14.64 2.01
N THR A 23 -6.67 13.75 3.00
CA THR A 23 -5.40 13.22 3.52
C THR A 23 -5.42 11.70 3.43
N THR A 24 -4.29 11.11 3.04
CA THR A 24 -4.17 9.66 2.92
C THR A 24 -3.20 9.13 3.96
N ILE A 25 -3.03 7.80 3.99
CA ILE A 25 -2.03 7.18 4.85
C ILE A 25 -0.61 7.68 4.53
N LYS A 26 -0.37 8.16 3.30
CA LYS A 26 0.93 8.74 2.94
C LYS A 26 1.25 9.94 3.80
N ASP A 27 0.32 10.84 3.97
CA ASP A 27 0.53 12.05 4.76
C ASP A 27 0.89 11.76 6.21
N LYS A 28 0.37 10.68 6.75
CA LYS A 28 0.48 10.34 8.16
C LYS A 28 1.57 9.31 8.46
N TYR A 29 1.74 8.33 7.59
CA TYR A 29 2.53 7.13 7.90
C TYR A 29 3.69 6.84 6.96
N PHE A 30 3.88 7.61 5.88
CA PHE A 30 4.86 7.25 4.86
C PHE A 30 6.28 7.10 5.45
N ASN A 31 6.74 8.10 6.17
CA ASN A 31 8.09 8.07 6.75
C ASN A 31 8.23 6.99 7.82
N SER A 32 7.21 6.82 8.65
CA SER A 32 7.22 5.79 9.70
C SER A 32 7.20 4.39 9.12
N ALA A 33 6.42 4.17 8.06
CA ALA A 33 6.37 2.88 7.38
C ALA A 33 7.69 2.55 6.71
N ALA A 34 8.38 3.56 6.16
CA ALA A 34 9.68 3.37 5.55
C ALA A 34 10.76 3.08 6.58
N ALA A 35 10.69 3.70 7.76
CA ALA A 35 11.71 3.55 8.79
C ALA A 35 11.50 2.29 9.65
N THR A 36 10.26 2.03 10.07
CA THR A 36 9.93 0.94 11.01
C THR A 36 8.73 0.14 10.52
N PRO A 37 8.87 -0.65 9.44
CA PRO A 37 7.74 -1.35 8.84
C PRO A 37 6.96 -2.24 9.80
N ALA A 38 7.66 -2.97 10.68
CA ALA A 38 7.01 -3.91 11.59
C ALA A 38 6.03 -3.22 12.56
N GLN A 39 6.24 -1.94 12.85
CA GLN A 39 5.36 -1.19 13.74
C GLN A 39 4.14 -0.63 13.01
N ILE A 40 4.29 -0.30 11.73
CA ILE A 40 3.29 0.46 10.99
C ILE A 40 2.41 -0.42 10.09
N PHE A 41 2.99 -1.38 9.38
CA PHE A 41 2.23 -2.18 8.41
C PHE A 41 1.09 -2.99 9.02
N PRO A 42 1.22 -3.58 10.24
CA PRO A 42 0.06 -4.25 10.84
C PRO A 42 -1.14 -3.30 11.03
N LEU A 43 -0.88 -2.06 11.44
CA LEU A 43 -1.91 -1.04 11.56
C LEU A 43 -2.54 -0.73 10.21
N LEU A 44 -1.72 -0.54 9.17
CA LEU A 44 -2.20 -0.23 7.83
C LEU A 44 -3.02 -1.38 7.24
N LEU A 45 -2.60 -2.62 7.46
CA LEU A 45 -3.35 -3.79 6.99
C LEU A 45 -4.68 -3.92 7.71
N ASN A 46 -4.73 -3.57 8.98
CA ASN A 46 -5.96 -3.56 9.75
C ASN A 46 -6.94 -2.51 9.19
N LEU A 47 -6.44 -1.33 8.88
CA LEU A 47 -7.23 -0.29 8.23
C LEU A 47 -7.72 -0.74 6.85
N ALA A 48 -6.87 -1.46 6.12
CA ALA A 48 -7.21 -1.97 4.79
C ALA A 48 -8.42 -2.89 4.83
N GLN A 49 -8.56 -3.72 5.87
CA GLN A 49 -9.73 -4.58 6.01
C GLN A 49 -11.02 -3.77 6.10
N LYS A 50 -10.97 -2.65 6.81
CA LYS A 50 -12.13 -1.76 6.92
C LYS A 50 -12.46 -1.10 5.58
N HIS A 51 -11.43 -0.70 4.84
CA HIS A 51 -11.62 -0.10 3.51
C HIS A 51 -12.20 -1.10 2.52
N LEU A 52 -11.74 -2.35 2.56
CA LEU A 52 -12.27 -3.41 1.70
C LEU A 52 -13.77 -3.62 1.93
N ARG A 53 -14.21 -3.56 3.19
CA ARG A 53 -15.63 -3.72 3.51
C ARG A 53 -16.47 -2.58 2.97
N LYS A 54 -15.91 -1.39 2.82
CA LYS A 54 -16.61 -0.21 2.30
C LYS A 54 -16.77 -0.23 0.78
N LEU A 55 -15.95 -1.01 0.08
CA LEU A 55 -16.03 -1.06 -1.38
C LEU A 55 -17.34 -1.72 -1.82
N ALA A 56 -18.09 -1.03 -2.68
CA ALA A 56 -19.32 -1.58 -3.24
C ALA A 56 -19.06 -2.55 -4.39
N ASN A 57 -17.97 -2.32 -5.13
CA ASN A 57 -17.65 -3.10 -6.32
C ASN A 57 -16.87 -4.35 -5.94
N GLU A 58 -17.48 -5.52 -6.19
CA GLU A 58 -16.83 -6.80 -5.86
C GLU A 58 -15.57 -7.06 -6.67
N GLY A 59 -15.53 -6.60 -7.92
CA GLY A 59 -14.33 -6.70 -8.75
C GLY A 59 -13.16 -5.94 -8.15
N HIS A 60 -13.42 -4.76 -7.60
CA HIS A 60 -12.38 -3.96 -6.92
C HIS A 60 -11.89 -4.66 -5.66
N LYS A 61 -12.80 -5.26 -4.88
CA LYS A 61 -12.41 -6.04 -3.69
C LYS A 61 -11.47 -7.18 -4.06
N VAL A 62 -11.80 -7.93 -5.10
CA VAL A 62 -10.97 -9.05 -5.58
C VAL A 62 -9.62 -8.53 -6.04
N TYR A 63 -9.60 -7.43 -6.79
CA TYR A 63 -8.37 -6.82 -7.27
C TYR A 63 -7.42 -6.46 -6.11
N PHE A 64 -7.92 -5.72 -5.12
CA PHE A 64 -7.09 -5.29 -4.00
C PHE A 64 -6.63 -6.45 -3.14
N ASN A 65 -7.50 -7.41 -2.86
CA ASN A 65 -7.12 -8.61 -2.12
C ASN A 65 -6.01 -9.38 -2.83
N ARG A 66 -6.09 -9.49 -4.15
CA ARG A 66 -5.06 -10.18 -4.95
C ARG A 66 -3.74 -9.44 -4.91
N GLN A 67 -3.76 -8.11 -5.06
CA GLN A 67 -2.54 -7.31 -5.03
C GLN A 67 -1.87 -7.37 -3.66
N ILE A 68 -2.63 -7.22 -2.59
CA ILE A 68 -2.11 -7.32 -1.23
C ILE A 68 -1.52 -8.71 -0.98
N GLY A 69 -2.22 -9.75 -1.39
CA GLY A 69 -1.76 -11.14 -1.22
C GLY A 69 -0.48 -11.43 -1.94
N LYS A 70 -0.33 -10.97 -3.20
CA LYS A 70 0.89 -11.16 -3.98
C LYS A 70 2.10 -10.49 -3.34
N LEU A 71 1.91 -9.26 -2.87
CA LEU A 71 3.00 -8.51 -2.26
C LEU A 71 3.35 -9.09 -0.88
N ALA A 72 2.36 -9.54 -0.13
CA ALA A 72 2.58 -10.18 1.16
C ALA A 72 3.38 -11.48 1.01
N GLU A 73 3.15 -12.25 -0.05
CA GLU A 73 3.92 -13.47 -0.32
C GLU A 73 5.40 -13.16 -0.51
N VAL A 74 5.71 -12.08 -1.24
CA VAL A 74 7.09 -11.68 -1.47
C VAL A 74 7.76 -11.21 -0.18
N ILE A 75 7.03 -10.50 0.66
CA ILE A 75 7.56 -9.99 1.93
C ILE A 75 7.86 -11.14 2.91
N GLY A 76 7.00 -12.15 2.92
CA GLY A 76 7.17 -13.31 3.80
C GLY A 76 6.40 -13.19 5.11
N GLU A 77 6.86 -13.95 6.11
CA GLU A 77 6.10 -14.13 7.35
C GLU A 77 6.09 -12.92 8.29
N SER A 78 7.08 -12.04 8.17
CA SER A 78 7.18 -10.90 9.09
C SER A 78 7.74 -9.68 8.38
N PHE A 79 7.39 -8.52 8.90
CA PHE A 79 7.94 -7.25 8.42
C PHE A 79 9.27 -6.96 9.10
N PRO A 80 10.25 -6.35 8.37
CA PRO A 80 11.50 -5.91 8.98
C PRO A 80 11.20 -4.89 10.10
N LYS A 81 11.99 -4.96 11.17
CA LYS A 81 11.84 -4.02 12.28
C LYS A 81 12.25 -2.62 11.89
N ARG A 82 13.34 -2.50 11.11
CA ARG A 82 13.88 -1.23 10.65
C ARG A 82 14.47 -1.38 9.27
N LEU A 83 14.41 -0.31 8.48
CA LEU A 83 15.09 -0.25 7.20
C LEU A 83 16.25 0.76 7.31
N ASN A 84 17.40 0.42 6.72
CA ASN A 84 18.50 1.37 6.61
C ASN A 84 18.20 2.40 5.50
N LEU A 85 19.07 3.38 5.30
CA LEU A 85 18.83 4.44 4.32
C LEU A 85 18.68 3.92 2.89
N PRO A 86 19.56 3.01 2.38
CA PRO A 86 19.34 2.44 1.05
C PRO A 86 18.01 1.70 0.92
N GLU A 87 17.62 0.98 1.96
CA GLU A 87 16.34 0.25 1.97
C GLU A 87 15.14 1.22 1.98
N GLN A 88 15.25 2.34 2.69
CA GLN A 88 14.23 3.38 2.67
C GLN A 88 14.13 4.02 1.28
N GLY A 89 15.26 4.19 0.61
CA GLY A 89 15.27 4.64 -0.79
C GLY A 89 14.54 3.65 -1.70
N ALA A 90 14.79 2.36 -1.51
CA ALA A 90 14.10 1.31 -2.26
C ALA A 90 12.60 1.31 -1.97
N PHE A 91 12.20 1.60 -0.72
CA PHE A 91 10.80 1.75 -0.34
C PHE A 91 10.14 2.87 -1.16
N GLN A 92 10.79 4.03 -1.22
CA GLN A 92 10.27 5.16 -1.99
C GLN A 92 10.13 4.81 -3.47
N LEU A 93 11.13 4.14 -4.04
CA LEU A 93 11.06 3.69 -5.44
C LEU A 93 9.90 2.75 -5.67
N GLY A 94 9.70 1.79 -4.78
CA GLY A 94 8.58 0.85 -4.87
C GLY A 94 7.25 1.57 -4.86
N TYR A 95 7.10 2.55 -3.97
CA TYR A 95 5.89 3.35 -3.89
C TYR A 95 5.60 4.08 -5.20
N TYR A 96 6.59 4.78 -5.73
CA TYR A 96 6.40 5.55 -6.96
C TYR A 96 6.18 4.65 -8.18
N CYS A 97 6.90 3.52 -8.27
CA CYS A 97 6.69 2.57 -9.36
C CYS A 97 5.27 2.00 -9.37
N GLN A 98 4.76 1.64 -8.21
CA GLN A 98 3.40 1.11 -8.09
C GLN A 98 2.35 2.18 -8.43
N THR A 99 2.59 3.40 -7.99
CA THR A 99 1.72 4.54 -8.31
C THR A 99 1.68 4.79 -9.82
N GLN A 100 2.83 4.71 -10.49
CA GLN A 100 2.91 4.88 -11.94
C GLN A 100 2.15 3.78 -12.69
N LYS A 101 2.23 2.54 -12.24
CA LYS A 101 1.46 1.44 -12.83
C LYS A 101 -0.03 1.71 -12.78
N ARG A 102 -0.50 2.28 -11.68
CA ARG A 102 -1.90 2.64 -11.53
C ARG A 102 -2.34 3.64 -12.61
N TYR A 103 -1.55 4.68 -12.85
CA TYR A 103 -1.87 5.70 -13.83
C TYR A 103 -1.72 5.19 -15.26
N THR A 104 -0.68 4.42 -15.56
CA THR A 104 -0.48 3.81 -16.87
C THR A 104 -1.65 2.92 -17.24
N LYS A 105 -2.09 2.09 -16.30
CA LYS A 105 -3.24 1.21 -16.52
C LYS A 105 -4.52 1.99 -16.80
N LYS A 106 -4.68 3.14 -16.16
CA LYS A 106 -5.82 4.04 -16.36
C LYS A 106 -5.80 4.66 -17.75
N GLU A 107 -4.62 4.98 -18.26
CA GLU A 107 -4.44 5.57 -19.59
C GLU A 107 -4.71 4.56 -20.71
N GLU A 108 -4.43 3.29 -20.49
CA GLU A 108 -4.65 2.23 -21.45
C GLU A 108 -6.13 1.88 -21.64
N ASN A 109 -6.96 2.28 -20.71
CA ASN A 109 -8.39 2.06 -20.75
C ASN A 109 -9.12 3.29 -21.25
#